data_72d78bb9a88d7cca0e6d20648fe059d2
#
_entry.id   72d78bb9a88d7cca0e6d20648fe059d2
#
_cell.length_a   1.000
_cell.length_b   1.000
_cell.length_c   1.000
_cell.angle_alpha   90.00
_cell.angle_beta   90.00
_cell.angle_gamma   90.00
#
_symmetry.space_group_name_H-M   'P 1'
#
loop_
_entity.id
_entity.type
_entity.pdbx_description
1 polymer ?
#
loop_
_entity_poly.entity_id
_entity_poly.type
_entity_poly.pdbx_seq_one_letter_code
_entity_poly.pdbx_strand_id
1 'polypeptide(L)'
;MAAEAVLVSGSSHRAQALARAIEAAGWRLRVHTDAAAALRDIRERPYDAIFCDERLKGATAGGFLSWHQRLNPDLPFYAIAADGGDLSAPLRGRPAAVLPYPLAVDDVPAPVDSTLWREREHVDAAAVPLEGNTSTIPLADLVELLSLNQGAAVVDTPAGAIHFAGGRIEHAALMAEPGADAVVGLRALGELIVAEELAYRVLPYRRPPRASVNLPIMTALTEATRQRDEALRNRRLLAAVKEGHAEATGLAIGYPLNAAPDEALEDGAAAHGLLYRYADATKGLAGIGQPTHLALEGQGVAWALMALRNGLVLSGKTARGRSLNLLATMVKAVRALEKDAA
;
A
#
# COMPACT_ATOMS: atom_id res chain seq x y z
N MET A 1 -5.72 13.41 24.91
CA MET A 1 -4.73 13.99 23.95
C MET A 1 -5.52 14.91 23.04
N ALA A 2 -4.97 16.07 22.59
CA ALA A 2 -5.69 16.93 21.64
C ALA A 2 -5.77 16.22 20.29
N ALA A 3 -6.95 16.24 19.66
CA ALA A 3 -7.18 15.64 18.34
C ALA A 3 -6.33 16.33 17.28
N GLU A 4 -5.73 15.55 16.39
CA GLU A 4 -4.82 16.02 15.34
C GLU A 4 -5.46 15.88 13.97
N ALA A 5 -5.42 16.96 13.16
CA ALA A 5 -5.98 16.94 11.81
C ALA A 5 -4.99 17.48 10.78
N VAL A 6 -5.24 17.12 9.52
CA VAL A 6 -4.53 17.68 8.36
C VAL A 6 -5.42 18.71 7.69
N LEU A 7 -4.86 19.89 7.41
CA LEU A 7 -5.45 20.89 6.52
C LEU A 7 -4.69 20.91 5.19
N VAL A 8 -5.41 20.76 4.09
CA VAL A 8 -4.87 20.86 2.74
C VAL A 8 -5.51 22.02 2.01
N SER A 9 -4.70 23.03 1.59
CA SER A 9 -5.20 24.21 0.84
C SER A 9 -4.16 24.67 -0.17
N GLY A 10 -4.55 24.92 -1.40
CA GLY A 10 -3.64 25.36 -2.47
C GLY A 10 -3.08 26.78 -2.32
N SER A 11 -3.53 27.55 -1.34
CA SER A 11 -3.10 28.92 -1.08
C SER A 11 -2.60 29.09 0.35
N SER A 12 -1.40 29.56 0.53
CA SER A 12 -0.80 29.81 1.86
C SER A 12 -1.60 30.84 2.68
N HIS A 13 -2.10 31.89 2.05
CA HIS A 13 -2.93 32.89 2.72
C HIS A 13 -4.26 32.31 3.20
N ARG A 14 -4.92 31.53 2.36
CA ARG A 14 -6.19 30.88 2.69
C ARG A 14 -5.98 29.79 3.74
N ALA A 15 -4.90 29.00 3.62
CA ALA A 15 -4.50 28.00 4.61
C ALA A 15 -4.33 28.61 6.01
N GLN A 16 -3.69 29.78 6.13
CA GLN A 16 -3.55 30.47 7.42
C GLN A 16 -4.88 30.93 8.02
N ALA A 17 -5.80 31.45 7.19
CA ALA A 17 -7.13 31.86 7.66
C ALA A 17 -7.93 30.64 8.15
N LEU A 18 -7.93 29.56 7.40
CA LEU A 18 -8.59 28.30 7.76
C LEU A 18 -7.98 27.68 9.03
N ALA A 19 -6.64 27.65 9.10
CA ALA A 19 -5.94 27.09 10.25
C ALA A 19 -6.34 27.77 11.57
N ARG A 20 -6.41 29.11 11.55
CA ARG A 20 -6.85 29.87 12.76
C ARG A 20 -8.23 29.47 13.25
N ALA A 21 -9.21 29.30 12.34
CA ALA A 21 -10.56 28.92 12.72
C ALA A 21 -10.59 27.47 13.26
N ILE A 22 -9.88 26.56 12.61
CA ILE A 22 -9.86 25.13 12.98
C ILE A 22 -9.09 24.94 14.31
N GLU A 23 -7.98 25.64 14.51
CA GLU A 23 -7.23 25.59 15.76
C GLU A 23 -8.02 26.23 16.93
N ALA A 24 -8.75 27.32 16.66
CA ALA A 24 -9.62 27.93 17.65
C ALA A 24 -10.78 27.03 18.07
N ALA A 25 -11.22 26.11 17.19
CA ALA A 25 -12.17 25.04 17.50
C ALA A 25 -11.55 23.86 18.30
N GLY A 26 -10.26 23.91 18.63
CA GLY A 26 -9.58 22.94 19.50
C GLY A 26 -8.81 21.84 18.78
N TRP A 27 -8.65 21.90 17.46
CA TRP A 27 -7.85 20.95 16.71
C TRP A 27 -6.36 21.32 16.73
N ARG A 28 -5.49 20.32 16.73
CA ARG A 28 -4.08 20.49 16.34
C ARG A 28 -3.96 20.24 14.87
N LEU A 29 -3.32 21.17 14.14
CA LEU A 29 -3.24 21.10 12.70
C LEU A 29 -1.82 20.88 12.16
N ARG A 30 -1.76 20.03 11.13
CA ARG A 30 -0.70 20.08 10.13
C ARG A 30 -1.24 20.68 8.85
N VAL A 31 -0.54 21.68 8.33
CA VAL A 31 -0.97 22.43 7.16
C VAL A 31 -0.09 22.07 5.97
N HIS A 32 -0.72 21.67 4.88
CA HIS A 32 -0.07 21.42 3.60
C HIS A 32 -0.66 22.29 2.50
N THR A 33 0.20 22.89 1.70
CA THR A 33 -0.19 23.67 0.50
C THR A 33 -0.08 22.86 -0.78
N ASP A 34 0.37 21.61 -0.68
CA ASP A 34 0.52 20.64 -1.76
C ASP A 34 -0.21 19.35 -1.41
N ALA A 35 -1.09 18.90 -2.30
CA ALA A 35 -1.88 17.70 -2.14
C ALA A 35 -1.00 16.44 -2.03
N ALA A 36 0.08 16.34 -2.81
CA ALA A 36 0.97 15.18 -2.77
C ALA A 36 1.75 15.08 -1.44
N ALA A 37 2.17 16.24 -0.89
CA ALA A 37 2.81 16.30 0.43
C ALA A 37 1.83 15.88 1.54
N ALA A 38 0.57 16.34 1.46
CA ALA A 38 -0.48 15.94 2.41
C ALA A 38 -0.75 14.42 2.35
N LEU A 39 -0.81 13.85 1.14
CA LEU A 39 -1.03 12.42 0.95
C LEU A 39 0.09 11.57 1.58
N ARG A 40 1.34 11.99 1.43
CA ARG A 40 2.48 11.31 2.08
C ARG A 40 2.36 11.37 3.60
N ASP A 41 2.08 12.55 4.15
CA ASP A 41 1.98 12.74 5.59
C ASP A 41 0.81 11.94 6.20
N ILE A 42 -0.37 11.92 5.53
CA ILE A 42 -1.52 11.10 5.92
C ILE A 42 -1.22 9.59 5.88
N ARG A 43 -0.34 9.18 4.97
CA ARG A 43 0.12 7.78 4.91
C ARG A 43 1.10 7.41 6.02
N GLU A 44 1.87 8.37 6.50
CA GLU A 44 2.94 8.14 7.48
C GLU A 44 2.48 8.35 8.92
N ARG A 45 1.39 9.08 9.15
CA ARG A 45 0.92 9.49 10.48
C ARG A 45 -0.57 9.30 10.65
N PRO A 46 -1.02 8.91 11.86
CA PRO A 46 -2.44 8.87 12.17
C PRO A 46 -2.98 10.28 12.41
N TYR A 47 -4.14 10.57 11.84
CA TYR A 47 -4.90 11.79 12.05
C TYR A 47 -6.32 11.44 12.45
N ASP A 48 -7.01 12.37 13.14
CA ASP A 48 -8.41 12.23 13.56
C ASP A 48 -9.38 12.84 12.54
N ALA A 49 -8.91 13.72 11.65
CA ALA A 49 -9.70 14.32 10.57
C ALA A 49 -8.83 14.89 9.43
N ILE A 50 -9.48 15.09 8.29
CA ILE A 50 -8.92 15.84 7.15
C ILE A 50 -9.83 17.01 6.83
N PHE A 51 -9.26 18.21 6.78
CA PHE A 51 -9.88 19.42 6.26
C PHE A 51 -9.27 19.72 4.89
N CYS A 52 -10.08 19.74 3.85
CA CYS A 52 -9.62 19.90 2.48
C CYS A 52 -10.30 21.10 1.82
N ASP A 53 -9.52 22.13 1.51
CA ASP A 53 -9.99 23.27 0.73
C ASP A 53 -10.29 22.82 -0.71
N GLU A 54 -11.38 23.28 -1.27
CA GLU A 54 -11.74 23.02 -2.66
C GLU A 54 -10.67 23.49 -3.66
N ARG A 55 -9.97 24.58 -3.32
CA ARG A 55 -8.89 25.16 -4.13
C ARG A 55 -7.53 24.52 -3.80
N LEU A 56 -7.24 23.40 -4.45
CA LEU A 56 -5.95 22.71 -4.36
C LEU A 56 -5.05 23.06 -5.56
N LYS A 57 -3.74 23.00 -5.36
CA LYS A 57 -2.77 23.00 -6.47
C LYS A 57 -2.55 21.61 -7.00
N GLY A 58 -2.68 21.44 -8.31
CA GLY A 58 -2.38 20.16 -8.99
C GLY A 58 -3.35 19.01 -8.75
N ALA A 59 -4.41 19.25 -7.97
CA ALA A 59 -5.43 18.26 -7.67
C ALA A 59 -6.79 18.93 -7.48
N THR A 60 -7.87 18.14 -7.48
CA THR A 60 -9.20 18.60 -7.08
C THR A 60 -9.55 17.99 -5.71
N ALA A 61 -10.35 18.70 -4.91
CA ALA A 61 -10.85 18.16 -3.64
C ALA A 61 -11.59 16.83 -3.84
N GLY A 62 -12.32 16.66 -4.94
CA GLY A 62 -12.99 15.40 -5.30
C GLY A 62 -12.03 14.27 -5.61
N GLY A 63 -10.92 14.53 -6.27
CA GLY A 63 -9.85 13.55 -6.51
C GLY A 63 -9.17 13.14 -5.21
N PHE A 64 -8.89 14.10 -4.35
CA PHE A 64 -8.32 13.87 -3.03
C PHE A 64 -9.26 13.04 -2.14
N LEU A 65 -10.55 13.38 -2.09
CA LEU A 65 -11.58 12.62 -1.38
C LEU A 65 -11.70 11.18 -1.90
N SER A 66 -11.74 10.99 -3.23
CA SER A 66 -11.85 9.65 -3.82
C SER A 66 -10.65 8.77 -3.47
N TRP A 67 -9.46 9.36 -3.42
CA TRP A 67 -8.25 8.68 -2.99
C TRP A 67 -8.30 8.35 -1.49
N HIS A 68 -8.69 9.32 -0.67
CA HIS A 68 -8.83 9.16 0.77
C HIS A 68 -9.81 8.04 1.14
N GLN A 69 -11.00 8.00 0.52
CA GLN A 69 -12.00 6.97 0.76
C GLN A 69 -11.54 5.55 0.43
N ARG A 70 -10.60 5.40 -0.50
CA ARG A 70 -9.98 4.08 -0.80
C ARG A 70 -8.98 3.63 0.25
N LEU A 71 -8.29 4.56 0.91
CA LEU A 71 -7.20 4.25 1.83
C LEU A 71 -7.65 4.28 3.29
N ASN A 72 -8.55 5.17 3.64
CA ASN A 72 -9.00 5.36 5.02
C ASN A 72 -10.45 5.90 5.04
N PRO A 73 -11.46 5.07 4.71
CA PRO A 73 -12.85 5.51 4.60
C PRO A 73 -13.44 6.03 5.91
N ASP A 74 -12.92 5.59 7.05
CA ASP A 74 -13.46 5.94 8.38
C ASP A 74 -12.89 7.26 8.94
N LEU A 75 -11.83 7.79 8.34
CA LEU A 75 -11.27 9.07 8.74
C LEU A 75 -12.17 10.21 8.23
N PRO A 76 -12.76 11.05 9.09
CA PRO A 76 -13.65 12.12 8.68
C PRO A 76 -12.97 13.09 7.70
N PHE A 77 -13.62 13.34 6.58
CA PHE A 77 -13.17 14.27 5.55
C PHE A 77 -14.14 15.44 5.46
N TYR A 78 -13.66 16.62 5.77
CA TYR A 78 -14.39 17.87 5.69
C TYR A 78 -13.95 18.66 4.46
N ALA A 79 -14.85 18.85 3.49
CA ALA A 79 -14.59 19.70 2.34
C ALA A 79 -14.90 21.15 2.68
N ILE A 80 -14.02 22.10 2.33
CA ILE A 80 -14.23 23.53 2.55
C ILE A 80 -14.52 24.16 1.19
N ALA A 81 -15.70 24.73 1.04
CA ALA A 81 -16.14 25.38 -0.19
C ALA A 81 -15.24 26.57 -0.59
N ALA A 82 -15.17 26.86 -1.87
CA ALA A 82 -14.36 27.97 -2.37
C ALA A 82 -14.92 29.32 -1.95
N ASP A 83 -16.22 29.52 -2.14
CA ASP A 83 -16.94 30.76 -1.81
C ASP A 83 -18.43 30.40 -1.56
N GLY A 84 -19.06 31.06 -0.60
CA GLY A 84 -20.52 31.04 -0.41
C GLY A 84 -21.16 29.75 0.10
N GLY A 85 -20.38 28.79 0.57
CA GLY A 85 -20.91 27.57 1.24
C GLY A 85 -21.21 26.39 0.33
N ASP A 86 -21.24 26.57 -0.99
CA ASP A 86 -21.44 25.49 -1.95
C ASP A 86 -20.12 25.15 -2.67
N LEU A 87 -19.97 23.85 -2.99
CA LEU A 87 -18.85 23.38 -3.80
C LEU A 87 -19.08 23.75 -5.27
N SER A 88 -18.06 24.24 -5.94
CA SER A 88 -18.09 24.59 -7.35
C SER A 88 -18.27 23.39 -8.28
N ALA A 89 -17.92 22.19 -7.79
CA ALA A 89 -18.13 20.93 -8.51
C ALA A 89 -18.57 19.82 -7.56
N PRO A 90 -19.43 18.90 -8.01
CA PRO A 90 -19.85 17.77 -7.19
C PRO A 90 -18.65 16.88 -6.86
N LEU A 91 -18.49 16.53 -5.58
CA LEU A 91 -17.47 15.59 -5.14
C LEU A 91 -17.86 14.17 -5.57
N ARG A 92 -16.88 13.42 -6.07
CA ARG A 92 -17.02 11.98 -6.26
C ARG A 92 -16.79 11.28 -4.92
N GLY A 93 -17.87 11.16 -4.13
CA GLY A 93 -17.86 10.59 -2.79
C GLY A 93 -18.63 11.45 -1.80
N ARG A 94 -18.80 10.98 -0.56
CA ARG A 94 -19.49 11.71 0.50
C ARG A 94 -18.48 12.22 1.51
N PRO A 95 -18.23 13.55 1.60
CA PRO A 95 -17.52 14.11 2.74
C PRO A 95 -18.39 13.97 4.00
N ALA A 96 -17.76 14.03 5.17
CA ALA A 96 -18.47 14.07 6.44
C ALA A 96 -19.33 15.34 6.56
N ALA A 97 -18.81 16.46 6.08
CA ALA A 97 -19.56 17.70 5.87
C ALA A 97 -18.87 18.59 4.82
N VAL A 98 -19.64 19.53 4.27
CA VAL A 98 -19.14 20.68 3.49
C VAL A 98 -19.19 21.90 4.41
N LEU A 99 -18.05 22.55 4.57
CA LEU A 99 -17.90 23.72 5.43
C LEU A 99 -17.86 24.99 4.56
N PRO A 100 -18.50 26.10 5.01
CA PRO A 100 -18.51 27.34 4.25
C PRO A 100 -17.14 28.06 4.28
N TYR A 101 -16.89 28.91 3.31
CA TYR A 101 -15.82 29.89 3.39
C TYR A 101 -16.38 31.32 3.24
N PRO A 102 -16.00 32.28 4.10
CA PRO A 102 -15.02 32.17 5.19
C PRO A 102 -15.53 31.26 6.32
N LEU A 103 -14.61 30.51 6.92
CA LEU A 103 -14.90 29.53 7.96
C LEU A 103 -14.96 30.24 9.33
N ALA A 104 -16.12 30.20 9.97
CA ALA A 104 -16.26 30.63 11.37
C ALA A 104 -15.90 29.48 12.31
N VAL A 105 -15.51 29.79 13.54
CA VAL A 105 -15.16 28.77 14.55
C VAL A 105 -16.33 27.82 14.84
N ASP A 106 -17.53 28.36 14.85
CA ASP A 106 -18.77 27.62 15.14
C ASP A 106 -19.16 26.66 13.96
N ASP A 107 -18.64 26.88 12.75
CA ASP A 107 -18.85 26.00 11.60
C ASP A 107 -17.90 24.81 11.63
N VAL A 108 -16.83 24.88 12.42
CA VAL A 108 -15.86 23.78 12.52
C VAL A 108 -16.38 22.71 13.45
N PRO A 109 -16.49 21.45 12.99
CA PRO A 109 -16.87 20.38 13.90
C PRO A 109 -15.89 20.30 15.06
N ALA A 110 -16.43 20.21 16.27
CA ALA A 110 -15.61 20.04 17.48
C ALA A 110 -14.74 18.78 17.33
N PRO A 111 -13.50 18.80 17.83
CA PRO A 111 -12.69 17.60 17.90
C PRO A 111 -13.50 16.53 18.64
N VAL A 112 -13.79 15.44 17.95
CA VAL A 112 -14.36 14.28 18.63
C VAL A 112 -13.25 13.77 19.53
N ASP A 113 -13.51 13.77 20.84
CA ASP A 113 -12.55 13.23 21.78
C ASP A 113 -12.28 11.76 21.39
N SER A 114 -11.10 11.51 20.83
CA SER A 114 -10.71 10.17 20.40
C SER A 114 -10.74 9.17 21.57
N THR A 115 -10.79 9.67 22.82
CA THR A 115 -11.03 8.84 23.99
C THR A 115 -12.46 8.30 24.01
N LEU A 116 -13.47 9.04 23.53
CA LEU A 116 -14.87 8.55 23.46
C LEU A 116 -15.04 7.47 22.38
N TRP A 117 -14.28 7.53 21.29
CA TRP A 117 -14.25 6.44 20.32
C TRP A 117 -13.46 5.24 20.85
N ARG A 118 -12.39 5.49 21.59
CA ARG A 118 -11.62 4.45 22.28
C ARG A 118 -12.43 3.79 23.40
N GLU A 119 -13.33 4.52 24.08
CA GLU A 119 -14.20 3.98 25.11
C GLU A 119 -15.40 3.22 24.54
N ARG A 120 -15.94 3.60 23.38
CA ARG A 120 -16.96 2.80 22.67
C ARG A 120 -16.40 1.51 22.05
N GLU A 121 -15.12 1.44 21.78
CA GLU A 121 -14.41 0.23 21.35
C GLU A 121 -13.97 -0.66 22.52
N HIS A 122 -14.18 -0.25 23.78
CA HIS A 122 -14.08 -1.11 24.94
C HIS A 122 -15.39 -1.92 25.10
N VAL A 123 -15.64 -2.78 24.12
CA VAL A 123 -16.50 -3.92 24.31
C VAL A 123 -15.81 -4.84 25.31
N ASP A 124 -16.38 -4.88 26.53
CA ASP A 124 -16.10 -5.82 27.61
C ASP A 124 -14.65 -6.33 27.75
N ALA A 125 -13.86 -5.57 28.50
CA ALA A 125 -12.55 -6.00 28.98
C ALA A 125 -12.59 -7.26 29.91
N ALA A 126 -13.74 -7.91 30.03
CA ALA A 126 -13.95 -9.14 30.78
C ALA A 126 -13.97 -10.41 29.92
N ALA A 127 -13.87 -10.29 28.59
CA ALA A 127 -13.75 -11.47 27.75
C ALA A 127 -12.37 -12.10 27.95
N VAL A 128 -12.35 -13.34 28.41
CA VAL A 128 -11.14 -14.17 28.42
C VAL A 128 -10.58 -14.19 27.01
N PRO A 129 -9.32 -13.81 26.79
CA PRO A 129 -8.75 -13.81 25.43
C PRO A 129 -8.90 -15.22 24.86
N LEU A 130 -9.46 -15.30 23.64
CA LEU A 130 -9.50 -16.56 22.92
C LEU A 130 -8.06 -16.87 22.51
N GLU A 131 -7.51 -17.95 23.03
CA GLU A 131 -6.15 -18.43 22.70
C GLU A 131 -6.25 -19.74 21.93
N GLY A 132 -5.31 -19.96 21.02
CA GLY A 132 -5.24 -21.18 20.23
C GLY A 132 -3.93 -21.31 19.46
N ASN A 133 -3.93 -22.26 18.54
CA ASN A 133 -2.80 -22.52 17.67
C ASN A 133 -3.28 -22.73 16.23
N THR A 134 -2.49 -22.27 15.25
CA THR A 134 -2.79 -22.39 13.83
C THR A 134 -2.85 -23.83 13.32
N SER A 135 -2.26 -24.77 14.04
CA SER A 135 -2.41 -26.21 13.75
C SER A 135 -3.83 -26.71 13.98
N THR A 136 -4.61 -26.02 14.84
CA THR A 136 -6.01 -26.38 15.13
C THR A 136 -6.98 -25.54 14.29
N ILE A 137 -6.75 -24.24 14.20
CA ILE A 137 -7.55 -23.32 13.39
C ILE A 137 -6.57 -22.41 12.63
N PRO A 138 -6.43 -22.54 11.31
CA PRO A 138 -5.63 -21.64 10.49
C PRO A 138 -6.03 -20.19 10.69
N LEU A 139 -5.08 -19.25 10.66
CA LEU A 139 -5.37 -17.83 10.89
C LEU A 139 -6.38 -17.27 9.88
N ALA A 140 -6.36 -17.74 8.64
CA ALA A 140 -7.35 -17.33 7.64
C ALA A 140 -8.77 -17.67 8.08
N ASP A 141 -9.00 -18.92 8.51
CA ASP A 141 -10.29 -19.41 8.98
C ASP A 141 -10.72 -18.70 10.27
N LEU A 142 -9.78 -18.46 11.19
CA LEU A 142 -10.03 -17.71 12.42
C LEU A 142 -10.52 -16.29 12.12
N VAL A 143 -9.83 -15.56 11.25
CA VAL A 143 -10.20 -14.18 10.88
C VAL A 143 -11.55 -14.16 10.18
N GLU A 144 -11.85 -15.13 9.33
CA GLU A 144 -13.16 -15.30 8.69
C GLU A 144 -14.26 -15.55 9.72
N LEU A 145 -14.08 -16.51 10.62
CA LEU A 145 -15.04 -16.84 11.69
C LEU A 145 -15.32 -15.63 12.59
N LEU A 146 -14.30 -14.91 13.00
CA LEU A 146 -14.44 -13.71 13.82
C LEU A 146 -15.18 -12.58 13.08
N SER A 147 -15.04 -12.51 11.75
CA SER A 147 -15.71 -11.52 10.92
C SER A 147 -17.20 -11.75 10.73
N LEU A 148 -17.65 -12.99 10.78
CA LEU A 148 -19.08 -13.35 10.61
C LEU A 148 -19.98 -12.65 11.64
N ASN A 149 -19.45 -12.33 12.81
CA ASN A 149 -20.14 -11.59 13.85
C ASN A 149 -19.98 -10.07 13.74
N GLN A 150 -19.44 -9.56 12.63
CA GLN A 150 -19.09 -8.14 12.42
C GLN A 150 -18.23 -7.57 13.56
N GLY A 151 -17.52 -8.42 14.24
CA GLY A 151 -16.66 -8.06 15.36
C GLY A 151 -15.43 -7.25 14.91
N ALA A 152 -14.85 -6.56 15.85
CA ALA A 152 -13.55 -5.93 15.71
C ALA A 152 -12.58 -6.57 16.71
N ALA A 153 -11.40 -6.99 16.25
CA ALA A 153 -10.41 -7.62 17.10
C ALA A 153 -8.99 -7.46 16.54
N VAL A 154 -8.03 -7.83 17.38
CA VAL A 154 -6.63 -8.02 16.99
C VAL A 154 -6.29 -9.49 17.19
N VAL A 155 -5.84 -10.15 16.15
CA VAL A 155 -5.21 -11.47 16.27
C VAL A 155 -3.72 -11.24 16.46
N ASP A 156 -3.25 -11.46 17.67
CA ASP A 156 -1.86 -11.28 18.09
C ASP A 156 -1.13 -12.62 18.09
N THR A 157 0.07 -12.65 17.54
CA THR A 157 0.91 -13.85 17.44
C THR A 157 2.37 -13.49 17.72
N PRO A 158 3.23 -14.45 18.09
CA PRO A 158 4.66 -14.19 18.21
C PRO A 158 5.33 -13.70 16.91
N ALA A 159 4.74 -14.02 15.75
CA ALA A 159 5.26 -13.59 14.45
C ALA A 159 4.73 -12.23 14.00
N GLY A 160 3.65 -11.72 14.61
CA GLY A 160 3.04 -10.46 14.20
C GLY A 160 1.58 -10.34 14.58
N ALA A 161 0.88 -9.33 14.05
CA ALA A 161 -0.51 -9.07 14.39
C ALA A 161 -1.37 -8.74 13.16
N ILE A 162 -2.67 -9.09 13.25
CA ILE A 162 -3.69 -8.75 12.25
C ILE A 162 -4.79 -7.96 12.96
N HIS A 163 -5.07 -6.76 12.49
CA HIS A 163 -6.16 -5.91 12.96
C HIS A 163 -7.31 -5.95 11.97
N PHE A 164 -8.51 -6.23 12.44
CA PHE A 164 -9.71 -6.20 11.59
C PHE A 164 -10.88 -5.58 12.34
N ALA A 165 -11.74 -4.90 11.60
CA ALA A 165 -12.97 -4.30 12.07
C ALA A 165 -13.98 -4.17 10.93
N GLY A 166 -15.28 -4.26 11.24
CA GLY A 166 -16.35 -4.06 10.27
C GLY A 166 -16.24 -4.94 9.00
N GLY A 167 -15.80 -6.19 9.14
CA GLY A 167 -15.61 -7.11 8.01
C GLY A 167 -14.42 -6.80 7.11
N ARG A 168 -13.47 -5.98 7.57
CA ARG A 168 -12.27 -5.56 6.82
C ARG A 168 -11.00 -5.87 7.61
N ILE A 169 -9.95 -6.27 6.91
CA ILE A 169 -8.61 -6.24 7.48
C ILE A 169 -8.05 -4.83 7.28
N GLU A 170 -7.75 -4.15 8.39
CA GLU A 170 -7.22 -2.79 8.37
C GLU A 170 -5.70 -2.77 8.32
N HIS A 171 -5.08 -3.70 9.04
CA HIS A 171 -3.64 -3.73 9.18
C HIS A 171 -3.14 -5.15 9.43
N ALA A 172 -1.99 -5.46 8.88
CA ALA A 172 -1.21 -6.63 9.23
C ALA A 172 0.26 -6.23 9.32
N ALA A 173 0.96 -6.74 10.33
CA ALA A 173 2.38 -6.47 10.54
C ALA A 173 3.09 -7.74 11.04
N LEU A 174 4.29 -7.99 10.52
CA LEU A 174 5.21 -8.95 11.12
C LEU A 174 6.00 -8.30 12.25
N MET A 175 6.35 -9.10 13.25
CA MET A 175 7.30 -8.69 14.28
C MET A 175 8.64 -8.40 13.60
N ALA A 176 9.14 -7.18 13.72
CA ALA A 176 10.44 -6.81 13.18
C ALA A 176 11.55 -7.22 14.16
N GLU A 177 12.65 -7.72 13.63
CA GLU A 177 13.89 -7.83 14.39
C GLU A 177 14.44 -6.43 14.72
N PRO A 178 15.15 -6.24 15.83
CA PRO A 178 15.73 -4.96 16.17
C PRO A 178 16.61 -4.43 15.02
N GLY A 179 16.25 -3.28 14.47
CA GLY A 179 16.97 -2.64 13.36
C GLY A 179 16.53 -3.05 11.95
N ALA A 180 15.56 -3.94 11.82
CA ALA A 180 14.95 -4.26 10.52
C ALA A 180 13.69 -3.42 10.28
N ASP A 181 13.41 -3.10 9.01
CA ASP A 181 12.16 -2.46 8.62
C ASP A 181 10.97 -3.40 8.85
N ALA A 182 9.92 -2.87 9.47
CA ALA A 182 8.72 -3.65 9.73
C ALA A 182 8.02 -4.02 8.40
N VAL A 183 7.82 -5.31 8.17
CA VAL A 183 7.01 -5.79 7.05
C VAL A 183 5.54 -5.59 7.42
N VAL A 184 4.81 -4.83 6.61
CA VAL A 184 3.40 -4.52 6.85
C VAL A 184 2.55 -4.76 5.60
N GLY A 185 1.22 -4.76 5.78
CA GLY A 185 0.26 -4.86 4.70
C GLY A 185 0.01 -6.28 4.22
N LEU A 186 -0.38 -6.42 2.93
CA LEU A 186 -0.73 -7.72 2.34
C LEU A 186 0.42 -8.73 2.37
N ARG A 187 1.67 -8.25 2.30
CA ARG A 187 2.84 -9.12 2.41
C ARG A 187 2.95 -9.73 3.81
N ALA A 188 2.77 -8.92 4.86
CA ALA A 188 2.75 -9.43 6.23
C ALA A 188 1.59 -10.40 6.45
N LEU A 189 0.40 -10.05 5.96
CA LEU A 189 -0.78 -10.91 6.01
C LEU A 189 -0.51 -12.25 5.35
N GLY A 190 0.08 -12.28 4.15
CA GLY A 190 0.39 -13.51 3.41
C GLY A 190 1.35 -14.45 4.15
N GLU A 191 2.31 -13.91 4.89
CA GLU A 191 3.23 -14.72 5.70
C GLU A 191 2.54 -15.24 6.99
N LEU A 192 1.68 -14.44 7.62
CA LEU A 192 0.98 -14.81 8.85
C LEU A 192 -0.06 -15.93 8.60
N ILE A 193 -0.88 -15.82 7.55
CA ILE A 193 -1.98 -16.76 7.30
C ILE A 193 -1.53 -18.18 6.94
N VAL A 194 -0.27 -18.35 6.56
CA VAL A 194 0.29 -19.67 6.20
C VAL A 194 1.26 -20.20 7.26
N ALA A 195 1.48 -19.45 8.33
CA ALA A 195 2.36 -19.90 9.40
C ALA A 195 1.74 -21.10 10.11
N GLU A 196 2.47 -22.19 10.11
CA GLU A 196 2.10 -23.43 10.81
C GLU A 196 2.57 -23.38 12.28
N GLU A 197 1.83 -24.05 13.16
CA GLU A 197 2.17 -24.19 14.59
C GLU A 197 2.38 -22.87 15.35
N LEU A 198 1.70 -21.81 14.94
CA LEU A 198 1.79 -20.49 15.53
C LEU A 198 0.72 -20.32 16.61
N ALA A 199 1.13 -20.03 17.83
CA ALA A 199 0.19 -19.66 18.89
C ALA A 199 -0.44 -18.28 18.57
N TYR A 200 -1.73 -18.13 18.84
CA TYR A 200 -2.42 -16.86 18.68
C TYR A 200 -3.28 -16.51 19.90
N ARG A 201 -3.51 -15.22 20.09
CA ARG A 201 -4.47 -14.65 21.01
C ARG A 201 -5.38 -13.66 20.29
N VAL A 202 -6.66 -13.76 20.52
CA VAL A 202 -7.62 -12.77 20.05
C VAL A 202 -7.80 -11.72 21.15
N LEU A 203 -7.39 -10.51 20.88
CA LEU A 203 -7.43 -9.39 21.81
C LEU A 203 -8.56 -8.44 21.40
N PRO A 204 -9.07 -7.64 22.36
CA PRO A 204 -9.96 -6.53 22.04
C PRO A 204 -9.33 -5.63 20.97
N TYR A 205 -10.17 -5.16 20.06
CA TYR A 205 -9.72 -4.30 18.99
C TYR A 205 -8.98 -3.07 19.52
N ARG A 206 -7.86 -2.79 18.91
CA ARG A 206 -7.12 -1.54 19.05
C ARG A 206 -6.82 -1.03 17.66
N ARG A 207 -7.19 0.21 17.41
CA ARG A 207 -6.92 0.85 16.12
C ARG A 207 -5.41 0.81 15.84
N PRO A 208 -4.99 0.30 14.68
CA PRO A 208 -3.59 0.33 14.32
C PRO A 208 -3.14 1.78 14.11
N PRO A 209 -1.87 2.11 14.40
CA PRO A 209 -1.33 3.46 14.18
C PRO A 209 -1.43 3.87 12.71
N ARG A 210 -1.51 2.90 11.81
CA ARG A 210 -1.63 3.09 10.37
C ARG A 210 -2.37 1.90 9.75
N ALA A 211 -3.40 2.18 8.95
CA ALA A 211 -4.02 1.17 8.10
C ALA A 211 -3.05 0.82 6.95
N SER A 212 -2.69 -0.46 6.82
CA SER A 212 -1.77 -0.93 5.77
C SER A 212 -2.42 -1.84 4.73
N VAL A 213 -3.66 -2.31 4.98
CA VAL A 213 -4.42 -3.20 4.08
C VAL A 213 -5.72 -2.53 3.65
N ASN A 214 -6.65 -2.32 4.58
CA ASN A 214 -7.98 -1.72 4.39
C ASN A 214 -8.81 -2.36 3.25
N LEU A 215 -8.91 -3.67 3.25
CA LEU A 215 -9.68 -4.46 2.28
C LEU A 215 -10.71 -5.34 2.98
N PRO A 216 -11.85 -5.68 2.33
CA PRO A 216 -12.74 -6.73 2.81
C PRO A 216 -11.94 -8.01 3.08
N ILE A 217 -12.27 -8.73 4.15
CA ILE A 217 -11.47 -9.86 4.64
C ILE A 217 -11.18 -10.87 3.54
N MET A 218 -12.18 -11.37 2.83
CA MET A 218 -11.97 -12.36 1.76
C MET A 218 -11.09 -11.82 0.63
N THR A 219 -11.25 -10.55 0.27
CA THR A 219 -10.40 -9.89 -0.73
C THR A 219 -8.97 -9.80 -0.25
N ALA A 220 -8.76 -9.41 1.02
CA ALA A 220 -7.43 -9.29 1.61
C ALA A 220 -6.72 -10.65 1.69
N LEU A 221 -7.42 -11.70 2.13
CA LEU A 221 -6.87 -13.06 2.23
C LEU A 221 -6.49 -13.60 0.85
N THR A 222 -7.40 -13.49 -0.14
CA THR A 222 -7.13 -13.93 -1.51
C THR A 222 -5.95 -13.19 -2.13
N GLU A 223 -5.91 -11.87 -1.98
CA GLU A 223 -4.84 -11.05 -2.55
C GLU A 223 -3.50 -11.27 -1.84
N ALA A 224 -3.50 -11.46 -0.52
CA ALA A 224 -2.30 -11.78 0.24
C ALA A 224 -1.72 -13.14 -0.17
N THR A 225 -2.56 -14.17 -0.34
CA THR A 225 -2.15 -15.49 -0.84
C THR A 225 -1.57 -15.37 -2.25
N ARG A 226 -2.26 -14.68 -3.15
CA ARG A 226 -1.79 -14.46 -4.53
C ARG A 226 -0.41 -13.78 -4.57
N GLN A 227 -0.23 -12.70 -3.79
CA GLN A 227 1.05 -11.97 -3.75
C GLN A 227 2.18 -12.83 -3.17
N ARG A 228 1.88 -13.64 -2.15
CA ARG A 228 2.83 -14.57 -1.57
C ARG A 228 3.28 -15.64 -2.57
N ASP A 229 2.33 -16.28 -3.25
CA ASP A 229 2.61 -17.31 -4.23
C ASP A 229 3.44 -16.75 -5.40
N GLU A 230 3.11 -15.54 -5.84
CA GLU A 230 3.90 -14.83 -6.84
C GLU A 230 5.33 -14.53 -6.35
N ALA A 231 5.49 -14.07 -5.11
CA ALA A 231 6.81 -13.82 -4.52
C ALA A 231 7.63 -15.11 -4.40
N LEU A 232 7.03 -16.22 -3.98
CA LEU A 232 7.69 -17.54 -3.92
C LEU A 232 8.11 -18.02 -5.32
N ARG A 233 7.22 -17.91 -6.30
CA ARG A 233 7.52 -18.23 -7.69
C ARG A 233 8.68 -17.40 -8.23
N ASN A 234 8.67 -16.10 -7.96
CA ASN A 234 9.72 -15.19 -8.38
C ASN A 234 11.07 -15.55 -7.73
N ARG A 235 11.09 -15.87 -6.44
CA ARG A 235 12.31 -16.33 -5.73
C ARG A 235 12.86 -17.62 -6.36
N ARG A 236 12.00 -18.62 -6.64
CA ARG A 236 12.41 -19.87 -7.29
C ARG A 236 12.97 -19.60 -8.67
N LEU A 237 12.35 -18.70 -9.43
CA LEU A 237 12.83 -18.34 -10.77
C LEU A 237 14.22 -17.68 -10.71
N LEU A 238 14.41 -16.71 -9.82
CA LEU A 238 15.71 -16.05 -9.63
C LEU A 238 16.79 -17.05 -9.20
N ALA A 239 16.46 -17.97 -8.26
CA ALA A 239 17.39 -19.02 -7.83
C ALA A 239 17.78 -19.95 -8.97
N ALA A 240 16.82 -20.41 -9.79
CA ALA A 240 17.10 -21.29 -10.94
C ALA A 240 17.95 -20.58 -12.01
N VAL A 241 17.72 -19.29 -12.26
CA VAL A 241 18.59 -18.51 -13.17
C VAL A 241 19.99 -18.37 -12.58
N LYS A 242 20.12 -18.11 -11.30
CA LYS A 242 21.43 -17.98 -10.62
C LYS A 242 22.21 -19.27 -10.62
N GLU A 243 21.54 -20.41 -10.42
CA GLU A 243 22.13 -21.74 -10.49
C GLU A 243 22.63 -22.06 -11.90
N GLY A 244 21.81 -21.78 -12.93
CA GLY A 244 22.16 -22.03 -14.33
C GLY A 244 23.16 -21.03 -14.91
N HIS A 245 23.37 -19.88 -14.28
CA HIS A 245 24.31 -18.84 -14.71
C HIS A 245 24.92 -18.11 -13.50
N ALA A 246 25.90 -18.76 -12.88
CA ALA A 246 26.49 -18.31 -11.60
C ALA A 246 27.09 -16.89 -11.65
N GLU A 247 27.53 -16.44 -12.84
CA GLU A 247 28.09 -15.10 -13.06
C GLU A 247 27.01 -14.01 -13.18
N ALA A 248 25.72 -14.36 -13.24
CA ALA A 248 24.65 -13.38 -13.30
C ALA A 248 24.62 -12.52 -12.03
N THR A 249 24.52 -11.21 -12.22
CA THR A 249 24.40 -10.22 -11.16
C THR A 249 23.18 -9.34 -11.43
N GLY A 250 22.69 -8.62 -10.42
CA GLY A 250 21.53 -7.73 -10.58
C GLY A 250 20.31 -8.44 -11.15
N LEU A 251 20.11 -9.73 -10.78
CA LEU A 251 18.89 -10.46 -11.15
C LEU A 251 17.70 -9.85 -10.44
N ALA A 252 16.69 -9.47 -11.20
CA ALA A 252 15.48 -8.86 -10.68
C ALA A 252 14.25 -9.26 -11.50
N ILE A 253 13.09 -9.26 -10.83
CA ILE A 253 11.77 -9.36 -11.47
C ILE A 253 10.97 -8.15 -11.02
N GLY A 254 10.45 -7.37 -11.97
CA GLY A 254 9.71 -6.15 -11.71
C GLY A 254 8.73 -5.78 -12.81
N TYR A 255 7.86 -4.83 -12.53
CA TYR A 255 6.99 -4.28 -13.57
C TYR A 255 7.78 -3.41 -14.54
N PRO A 256 7.50 -3.49 -15.86
CA PRO A 256 7.99 -2.49 -16.79
C PRO A 256 7.41 -1.13 -16.38
N LEU A 257 8.26 -0.13 -16.29
CA LEU A 257 7.97 1.20 -15.74
C LEU A 257 6.80 1.93 -16.42
N ASN A 258 5.56 1.56 -16.07
CA ASN A 258 4.42 2.47 -16.06
C ASN A 258 4.09 2.93 -14.63
N ALA A 259 4.82 2.45 -13.62
CA ALA A 259 4.75 2.95 -12.26
C ALA A 259 5.55 4.25 -12.16
N ALA A 260 5.03 5.22 -11.43
CA ALA A 260 5.62 6.52 -11.22
C ALA A 260 7.07 6.45 -10.72
N PRO A 261 7.93 7.43 -11.05
CA PRO A 261 9.36 7.43 -10.77
C PRO A 261 9.76 7.55 -9.29
N ASP A 262 8.82 7.47 -8.35
CA ASP A 262 9.02 7.86 -6.95
C ASP A 262 9.30 6.72 -5.96
N GLU A 263 9.30 5.47 -6.38
CA GLU A 263 9.87 4.41 -5.56
C GLU A 263 11.33 4.24 -5.98
N ALA A 264 12.26 4.51 -5.06
CA ALA A 264 13.68 4.22 -5.22
C ALA A 264 13.86 2.71 -5.45
N LEU A 265 13.67 2.32 -6.70
CA LEU A 265 14.05 1.00 -7.16
C LEU A 265 15.59 0.99 -7.16
N GLU A 266 16.17 -0.06 -6.60
CA GLU A 266 17.60 -0.33 -6.73
C GLU A 266 18.05 -0.03 -8.16
N ASP A 267 19.20 0.63 -8.34
CA ASP A 267 19.73 1.18 -9.60
C ASP A 267 19.58 0.28 -10.85
N GLY A 268 19.42 -1.01 -10.65
CA GLY A 268 19.19 -2.00 -11.70
C GLY A 268 17.79 -1.97 -12.31
N ALA A 269 16.73 -1.78 -11.54
CA ALA A 269 15.34 -1.90 -12.03
C ALA A 269 14.92 -0.68 -12.87
N ALA A 270 15.42 0.51 -12.55
CA ALA A 270 15.19 1.73 -13.34
C ALA A 270 15.80 1.63 -14.73
N ALA A 271 17.04 1.11 -14.84
CA ALA A 271 17.70 0.87 -16.12
C ALA A 271 16.95 -0.16 -16.97
N HIS A 272 16.39 -1.20 -16.37
CA HIS A 272 15.62 -2.24 -17.05
C HIS A 272 14.34 -1.71 -17.68
N GLY A 273 13.59 -0.89 -16.96
CA GLY A 273 12.37 -0.29 -17.48
C GLY A 273 12.65 0.68 -18.64
N LEU A 274 13.75 1.41 -18.59
CA LEU A 274 14.17 2.32 -19.66
C LEU A 274 14.51 1.53 -20.93
N LEU A 275 15.24 0.43 -20.80
CA LEU A 275 15.60 -0.45 -21.91
C LEU A 275 14.37 -1.13 -22.53
N TYR A 276 13.42 -1.56 -21.71
CA TYR A 276 12.18 -2.17 -22.18
C TYR A 276 11.29 -1.16 -22.93
N ARG A 277 11.17 0.08 -22.44
CA ARG A 277 10.46 1.17 -23.14
C ARG A 277 11.13 1.52 -24.46
N TYR A 278 12.47 1.50 -24.52
CA TYR A 278 13.19 1.71 -25.77
C TYR A 278 12.88 0.61 -26.77
N ALA A 279 12.86 -0.66 -26.34
CA ALA A 279 12.48 -1.79 -27.17
C ALA A 279 11.02 -1.71 -27.64
N ASP A 280 10.10 -1.26 -26.78
CA ASP A 280 8.69 -1.07 -27.13
C ASP A 280 8.48 0.12 -28.10
N ALA A 281 9.23 1.20 -27.94
CA ALA A 281 9.22 2.34 -28.86
C ALA A 281 9.76 1.97 -30.24
N THR A 282 10.77 1.11 -30.32
CA THR A 282 11.36 0.65 -31.60
C THR A 282 10.48 -0.36 -32.34
N LYS A 283 9.56 -1.04 -31.65
CA LYS A 283 8.58 -1.97 -32.21
C LYS A 283 7.77 -1.37 -33.38
N GLY A 284 7.30 -0.12 -33.24
CA GLY A 284 6.52 0.59 -34.23
C GLY A 284 7.35 0.97 -35.48
N LEU A 285 8.66 1.14 -35.34
CA LEU A 285 9.54 1.56 -36.41
C LEU A 285 9.97 0.40 -37.33
N ALA A 286 10.03 -0.82 -36.80
CA ALA A 286 10.60 -1.97 -37.51
C ALA A 286 9.56 -2.99 -38.02
N GLY A 287 8.26 -2.80 -37.76
CA GLY A 287 7.22 -3.81 -38.06
C GLY A 287 7.42 -5.13 -37.28
N ILE A 288 8.29 -5.12 -36.26
CA ILE A 288 8.61 -6.25 -35.41
C ILE A 288 7.56 -6.27 -34.31
N GLY A 289 6.94 -7.42 -34.02
CA GLY A 289 6.02 -7.59 -32.91
C GLY A 289 6.64 -7.21 -31.57
N GLN A 290 5.84 -7.18 -30.51
CA GLN A 290 6.33 -6.84 -29.16
C GLN A 290 7.51 -7.75 -28.77
N PRO A 291 8.68 -7.19 -28.45
CA PRO A 291 9.84 -8.01 -28.08
C PRO A 291 9.54 -8.72 -26.75
N THR A 292 9.65 -10.03 -26.75
CA THR A 292 9.53 -10.86 -25.54
C THR A 292 10.87 -11.09 -24.86
N HIS A 293 11.96 -10.89 -25.63
CA HIS A 293 13.33 -11.13 -25.20
C HIS A 293 14.24 -10.03 -25.75
N LEU A 294 15.16 -9.54 -24.93
CA LEU A 294 16.12 -8.52 -25.29
C LEU A 294 17.50 -8.86 -24.72
N ALA A 295 18.51 -8.85 -25.54
CA ALA A 295 19.90 -8.97 -25.14
C ALA A 295 20.64 -7.70 -25.57
N LEU A 296 21.37 -7.07 -24.67
CA LEU A 296 22.08 -5.83 -24.88
C LEU A 296 23.54 -6.00 -24.47
N GLU A 297 24.43 -5.51 -25.28
CA GLU A 297 25.86 -5.49 -25.00
C GLU A 297 26.33 -4.04 -24.80
N GLY A 298 27.00 -3.79 -23.71
CA GLY A 298 27.60 -2.49 -23.37
C GLY A 298 29.13 -2.58 -23.23
N GLN A 299 29.74 -1.47 -22.80
CA GLN A 299 31.15 -1.44 -22.46
C GLN A 299 31.36 -2.18 -21.11
N GLY A 300 31.87 -3.43 -21.20
CA GLY A 300 32.24 -4.24 -20.04
C GLY A 300 31.10 -5.02 -19.40
N VAL A 301 29.84 -4.75 -19.71
CA VAL A 301 28.67 -5.44 -19.15
C VAL A 301 27.63 -5.74 -20.21
N ALA A 302 26.95 -6.85 -20.08
CA ALA A 302 25.85 -7.24 -20.93
C ALA A 302 24.57 -7.45 -20.09
N TRP A 303 23.40 -7.25 -20.70
CA TRP A 303 22.11 -7.37 -20.10
C TRP A 303 21.24 -8.37 -20.85
N ALA A 304 20.46 -9.14 -20.11
CA ALA A 304 19.38 -9.94 -20.66
C ALA A 304 18.07 -9.56 -19.97
N LEU A 305 17.02 -9.38 -20.76
CA LEU A 305 15.67 -9.08 -20.32
C LEU A 305 14.68 -10.03 -20.99
N MET A 306 13.69 -10.47 -20.24
CA MET A 306 12.62 -11.33 -20.74
C MET A 306 11.28 -10.92 -20.15
N ALA A 307 10.27 -10.72 -21.02
CA ALA A 307 8.90 -10.49 -20.58
C ALA A 307 8.29 -11.82 -20.08
N LEU A 308 7.66 -11.76 -18.90
CA LEU A 308 6.88 -12.85 -18.32
C LEU A 308 5.40 -12.71 -18.68
N ARG A 309 4.64 -13.82 -18.63
CA ARG A 309 3.21 -13.83 -19.01
C ARG A 309 2.33 -12.94 -18.13
N ASN A 310 2.73 -12.71 -16.87
CA ASN A 310 2.02 -11.84 -15.92
C ASN A 310 2.35 -10.34 -16.08
N GLY A 311 3.03 -9.94 -17.17
CA GLY A 311 3.42 -8.57 -17.43
C GLY A 311 4.68 -8.11 -16.69
N LEU A 312 5.29 -8.95 -15.89
CA LEU A 312 6.57 -8.66 -15.25
C LEU A 312 7.74 -8.85 -16.23
N VAL A 313 8.88 -8.26 -15.91
CA VAL A 313 10.13 -8.41 -16.65
C VAL A 313 11.17 -9.06 -15.75
N LEU A 314 11.71 -10.19 -16.18
CA LEU A 314 12.91 -10.80 -15.62
C LEU A 314 14.13 -10.18 -16.28
N SER A 315 15.07 -9.76 -15.49
CA SER A 315 16.28 -9.07 -15.96
C SER A 315 17.53 -9.54 -15.22
N GLY A 316 18.67 -9.38 -15.83
CA GLY A 316 19.96 -9.69 -15.22
C GLY A 316 21.13 -9.14 -16.00
N LYS A 317 22.27 -9.01 -15.32
CA LYS A 317 23.55 -8.57 -15.86
C LYS A 317 24.52 -9.75 -15.93
N THR A 318 25.41 -9.75 -16.93
CA THR A 318 26.50 -10.72 -17.06
C THR A 318 27.71 -10.06 -17.73
N ALA A 319 28.82 -10.78 -17.86
CA ALA A 319 29.98 -10.33 -18.59
C ALA A 319 29.64 -10.13 -20.06
N ARG A 320 30.36 -9.22 -20.73
CA ARG A 320 30.23 -8.96 -22.16
C ARG A 320 30.41 -10.26 -22.98
N GLY A 321 29.59 -10.41 -24.01
CA GLY A 321 29.58 -11.61 -24.89
C GLY A 321 28.77 -12.77 -24.30
N ARG A 322 28.13 -12.63 -23.12
CA ARG A 322 27.35 -13.71 -22.46
C ARG A 322 25.87 -13.41 -22.31
N SER A 323 25.38 -12.29 -22.86
CA SER A 323 23.96 -11.90 -22.76
C SER A 323 23.01 -12.96 -23.31
N LEU A 324 23.34 -13.58 -24.44
CA LEU A 324 22.51 -14.64 -25.01
C LEU A 324 22.54 -15.92 -24.20
N ASN A 325 23.65 -16.25 -23.52
CA ASN A 325 23.72 -17.40 -22.63
C ASN A 325 22.85 -17.18 -21.39
N LEU A 326 22.88 -15.96 -20.79
CA LEU A 326 22.01 -15.59 -19.69
C LEU A 326 20.55 -15.63 -20.12
N LEU A 327 20.21 -15.09 -21.26
CA LEU A 327 18.85 -15.12 -21.80
C LEU A 327 18.37 -16.56 -22.04
N ALA A 328 19.19 -17.45 -22.60
CA ALA A 328 18.87 -18.86 -22.78
C ALA A 328 18.62 -19.56 -21.44
N THR A 329 19.38 -19.22 -20.39
CA THR A 329 19.18 -19.73 -19.03
C THR A 329 17.86 -19.23 -18.45
N MET A 330 17.52 -17.94 -18.61
CA MET A 330 16.24 -17.38 -18.20
C MET A 330 15.06 -18.10 -18.85
N VAL A 331 15.10 -18.31 -20.16
CA VAL A 331 14.06 -19.04 -20.92
C VAL A 331 13.91 -20.47 -20.40
N LYS A 332 15.02 -21.17 -20.15
CA LYS A 332 14.99 -22.54 -19.62
C LYS A 332 14.37 -22.57 -18.22
N ALA A 333 14.74 -21.66 -17.34
CA ALA A 333 14.21 -21.57 -15.97
C ALA A 333 12.69 -21.30 -15.97
N VAL A 334 12.22 -20.36 -16.79
CA VAL A 334 10.78 -20.07 -16.90
C VAL A 334 10.00 -21.27 -17.39
N ARG A 335 10.48 -21.95 -18.45
CA ARG A 335 9.82 -23.14 -19.00
C ARG A 335 9.78 -24.30 -18.01
N ALA A 336 10.81 -24.48 -17.21
CA ALA A 336 10.83 -25.50 -16.16
C ALA A 336 9.73 -25.23 -15.11
N LEU A 337 9.66 -24.01 -14.59
CA LEU A 337 8.62 -23.62 -13.62
C LEU A 337 7.20 -23.64 -14.19
N GLU A 338 7.00 -23.35 -15.48
CA GLU A 338 5.68 -23.47 -16.12
C GLU A 338 5.25 -24.92 -16.28
N LYS A 339 6.20 -25.84 -16.49
CA LYS A 339 5.91 -27.27 -16.59
C LYS A 339 5.54 -27.87 -15.22
N ASP A 340 6.19 -27.41 -14.14
CA ASP A 340 5.90 -27.89 -12.78
C ASP A 340 4.55 -27.36 -12.25
N ALA A 341 4.01 -26.28 -12.86
CA ALA A 341 2.72 -25.68 -12.48
C ALA A 341 1.52 -26.21 -13.30
N ALA A 342 1.74 -27.01 -14.33
CA ALA A 342 0.71 -27.61 -15.19
C ALA A 342 0.36 -29.04 -14.74
#